data_a08b3a0d389bc313530941be0cff1372
#
_entry.id   a08b3a0d389bc313530941be0cff1372
#
_cell.length_a   1.000
_cell.length_b   1.000
_cell.length_c   1.000
_cell.angle_alpha   90.00
_cell.angle_beta   90.00
_cell.angle_gamma   90.00
#
_symmetry.space_group_name_H-M   'P 1'
#
loop_
_entity.id
_entity.type
_entity.pdbx_description
1 polymer ?
#
loop_
_entity_poly.entity_id
_entity_poly.type
_entity_poly.pdbx_seq_one_letter_code
_entity_poly.pdbx_strand_id
1 'polypeptide(L)'
;MKKSLKHSLFSFIALLAVLGLEAPVVASYSQQNINIFSEEIESLWKDDPIGLAIFLERTENRLPRFENSFKQSSANLDVHWTLIAAISYQESHWNPKAISNTGVRGMMMLTQKTAKEMGIKKRTNAE
;
A
#
# COMPACT_ATOMS: atom_id res chain seq x y z
N MET A 1 -1.46 1.95 22.06
CA MET A 1 -1.67 1.65 20.65
C MET A 1 -0.89 0.47 20.07
N LYS A 2 -0.09 -0.26 20.84
CA LYS A 2 0.67 -1.47 20.39
C LYS A 2 -0.15 -2.76 20.26
N LYS A 3 -1.44 -2.79 20.63
CA LYS A 3 -2.27 -4.01 20.65
C LYS A 3 -2.88 -4.40 19.29
N SER A 4 -3.16 -3.45 18.40
CA SER A 4 -3.85 -3.72 17.14
C SER A 4 -2.98 -4.46 16.11
N LEU A 5 -1.69 -4.13 16.02
CA LEU A 5 -0.77 -4.76 15.08
C LEU A 5 -0.58 -6.27 15.35
N LYS A 6 -0.61 -6.67 16.64
CA LYS A 6 -0.46 -8.09 17.03
C LYS A 6 -1.64 -8.97 16.59
N HIS A 7 -2.86 -8.44 16.51
CA HIS A 7 -4.05 -9.23 16.14
C HIS A 7 -4.11 -9.52 14.63
N SER A 8 -3.67 -8.59 13.79
CA SER A 8 -3.59 -8.81 12.33
C SER A 8 -2.53 -9.85 11.97
N LEU A 9 -1.39 -9.85 12.67
CA LEU A 9 -0.31 -10.81 12.48
C LEU A 9 -0.71 -12.23 12.90
N PHE A 10 -1.44 -12.38 14.00
CA PHE A 10 -1.94 -13.68 14.47
C PHE A 10 -2.92 -14.32 13.49
N SER A 11 -3.74 -13.53 12.80
CA SER A 11 -4.68 -14.02 11.80
C SER A 11 -3.97 -14.59 10.56
N PHE A 12 -2.83 -14.03 10.17
CA PHE A 12 -2.04 -14.51 9.03
C PHE A 12 -1.29 -15.81 9.33
N ILE A 13 -0.76 -15.96 10.55
CA ILE A 13 -0.08 -17.18 11.01
C ILE A 13 -1.07 -18.34 11.16
N ALA A 14 -2.30 -18.07 11.63
CA ALA A 14 -3.35 -19.07 11.73
C ALA A 14 -3.80 -19.63 10.36
N LEU A 15 -3.77 -18.83 9.31
CA LEU A 15 -4.14 -19.24 7.96
C LEU A 15 -3.10 -20.20 7.33
N LEU A 16 -1.82 -20.05 7.67
CA LEU A 16 -0.74 -20.93 7.19
C LEU A 16 -0.74 -22.30 7.88
N ALA A 17 -1.19 -22.37 9.12
CA ALA A 17 -1.32 -23.63 9.86
C ALA A 17 -2.40 -24.56 9.28
N VAL A 18 -3.41 -24.03 8.59
CA VAL A 18 -4.47 -24.80 7.91
C VAL A 18 -3.97 -25.50 6.64
N LEU A 19 -2.82 -25.07 6.09
CA LEU A 19 -2.23 -25.63 4.87
C LEU A 19 -1.26 -26.79 5.10
N GLY A 20 -1.12 -27.28 6.33
CA GLY A 20 -0.34 -28.49 6.66
C GLY A 20 1.18 -28.38 6.47
N LEU A 21 1.72 -27.16 6.40
CA LEU A 21 3.16 -26.90 6.36
C LEU A 21 3.72 -26.96 7.79
N GLU A 22 4.77 -27.75 7.97
CA GLU A 22 5.43 -27.96 9.27
C GLU A 22 5.73 -26.65 10.00
N ALA A 23 5.04 -26.45 11.13
CA ALA A 23 4.92 -25.19 11.84
C ALA A 23 6.24 -24.48 12.27
N PRO A 24 7.34 -25.16 12.63
CA PRO A 24 8.53 -24.47 13.15
C PRO A 24 9.35 -23.75 12.07
N VAL A 25 9.44 -24.28 10.86
CA VAL A 25 10.26 -23.69 9.79
C VAL A 25 9.58 -22.47 9.18
N VAL A 26 8.28 -22.55 8.94
CA VAL A 26 7.49 -21.42 8.39
C VAL A 26 7.38 -20.28 9.40
N ALA A 27 7.23 -20.59 10.69
CA ALA A 27 7.19 -19.59 11.74
C ALA A 27 8.53 -18.84 11.90
N SER A 28 9.67 -19.52 11.76
CA SER A 28 11.00 -18.89 11.83
C SER A 28 11.25 -17.99 10.61
N TYR A 29 10.88 -18.42 9.40
CA TYR A 29 11.00 -17.61 8.19
C TYR A 29 10.10 -16.39 8.21
N SER A 30 8.87 -16.52 8.68
CA SER A 30 7.94 -15.40 8.79
C SER A 30 8.38 -14.40 9.85
N GLN A 31 8.86 -14.85 10.99
CA GLN A 31 9.32 -13.98 12.08
C GLN A 31 10.61 -13.23 11.70
N GLN A 32 11.53 -13.88 11.02
CA GLN A 32 12.78 -13.28 10.57
C GLN A 32 12.53 -12.20 9.49
N ASN A 33 11.65 -12.47 8.54
CA ASN A 33 11.26 -11.50 7.52
C ASN A 33 10.50 -10.30 8.12
N ILE A 34 9.64 -10.53 9.11
CA ILE A 34 8.93 -9.44 9.81
C ILE A 34 9.91 -8.55 10.57
N ASN A 35 10.93 -9.13 11.23
CA ASN A 35 11.93 -8.36 11.96
C ASN A 35 12.80 -7.52 11.00
N ILE A 36 13.24 -8.09 9.87
CA ILE A 36 14.00 -7.36 8.83
C ILE A 36 13.15 -6.21 8.29
N PHE A 37 11.88 -6.45 7.96
CA PHE A 37 10.98 -5.42 7.46
C PHE A 37 10.72 -4.30 8.48
N SER A 38 10.59 -4.64 9.77
CA SER A 38 10.37 -3.61 10.81
C SER A 38 11.60 -2.75 11.02
N GLU A 39 12.79 -3.34 11.02
CA GLU A 39 14.06 -2.61 11.14
C GLU A 39 14.33 -1.70 9.93
N GLU A 40 14.06 -2.18 8.71
CA GLU A 40 14.16 -1.34 7.50
C GLU A 40 13.17 -0.17 7.52
N ILE A 41 11.91 -0.40 7.87
CA ILE A 41 10.90 0.65 7.97
C ILE A 41 11.28 1.67 9.04
N GLU A 42 11.70 1.23 10.23
CA GLU A 42 12.15 2.12 11.29
C GLU A 42 13.38 2.92 10.88
N SER A 43 14.32 2.31 10.15
CA SER A 43 15.50 2.99 9.63
C SER A 43 15.15 4.06 8.60
N LEU A 44 14.25 3.76 7.66
CA LEU A 44 13.81 4.71 6.61
C LEU A 44 13.05 5.91 7.18
N TRP A 45 12.35 5.74 8.30
CA TRP A 45 11.54 6.77 8.92
C TRP A 45 12.12 7.31 10.24
N LYS A 46 13.38 7.02 10.51
CA LYS A 46 14.06 7.39 11.77
C LYS A 46 13.90 8.86 12.12
N ASP A 47 13.97 9.73 11.12
CA ASP A 47 13.93 11.18 11.30
C ASP A 47 12.50 11.75 11.19
N ASP A 48 11.49 10.91 10.84
CA ASP A 48 10.09 11.33 10.75
C ASP A 48 9.12 10.28 11.34
N PRO A 49 9.09 10.12 12.66
CA PRO A 49 8.19 9.18 13.32
C PRO A 49 6.70 9.57 13.17
N ILE A 50 6.39 10.85 12.96
CA ILE A 50 5.03 11.31 12.71
C ILE A 50 4.60 10.88 11.30
N GLY A 51 5.46 11.05 10.31
CA GLY A 51 5.23 10.57 8.95
C GLY A 51 5.00 9.07 8.89
N LEU A 52 5.79 8.28 9.64
CA LEU A 52 5.59 6.85 9.77
C LEU A 52 4.20 6.51 10.34
N ALA A 53 3.79 7.18 11.43
CA ALA A 53 2.48 6.93 12.04
C ALA A 53 1.33 7.24 11.06
N ILE A 54 1.45 8.32 10.30
CA ILE A 54 0.50 8.71 9.25
C ILE A 54 0.50 7.69 8.10
N PHE A 55 1.67 7.21 7.68
CA PHE A 55 1.78 6.19 6.63
C PHE A 55 1.08 4.89 7.05
N LEU A 56 1.35 4.41 8.26
CA LEU A 56 0.73 3.20 8.80
C LEU A 56 -0.80 3.34 8.92
N GLU A 57 -1.29 4.49 9.43
CA GLU A 57 -2.72 4.78 9.49
C GLU A 57 -3.38 4.71 8.10
N ARG A 58 -2.76 5.30 7.08
CA ARG A 58 -3.27 5.27 5.70
C ARG A 58 -3.21 3.89 5.08
N THR A 59 -2.17 3.12 5.38
CA THR A 59 -2.04 1.72 4.93
C THR A 59 -3.16 0.86 5.48
N GLU A 60 -3.58 1.07 6.72
CA GLU A 60 -4.70 0.35 7.33
C GLU A 60 -6.07 0.81 6.81
N ASN A 61 -6.25 2.11 6.59
CA ASN A 61 -7.59 2.68 6.38
C ASN A 61 -7.89 3.07 4.92
N ARG A 62 -6.86 3.32 4.08
CA ARG A 62 -7.05 3.74 2.69
C ARG A 62 -6.67 2.68 1.68
N LEU A 63 -5.48 2.08 1.80
CA LEU A 63 -4.95 1.12 0.82
C LEU A 63 -5.91 -0.04 0.53
N PRO A 64 -6.57 -0.69 1.52
CA PRO A 64 -7.46 -1.81 1.26
C PRO A 64 -8.63 -1.49 0.31
N ARG A 65 -9.03 -0.23 0.27
CA ARG A 65 -10.13 0.23 -0.60
C ARG A 65 -9.77 0.22 -2.09
N PHE A 66 -8.48 0.25 -2.41
CA PHE A 66 -7.96 0.36 -3.78
C PHE A 66 -7.08 -0.83 -4.17
N GLU A 67 -6.83 -1.76 -3.26
CA GLU A 67 -5.94 -2.91 -3.49
C GLU A 67 -6.35 -3.72 -4.72
N ASN A 68 -7.65 -4.02 -4.86
CA ASN A 68 -8.15 -4.74 -6.02
C ASN A 68 -7.94 -3.97 -7.33
N SER A 69 -8.13 -2.65 -7.34
CA SER A 69 -7.90 -1.81 -8.51
C SER A 69 -6.41 -1.80 -8.90
N PHE A 70 -5.49 -1.74 -7.93
CA PHE A 70 -4.06 -1.85 -8.18
C PHE A 70 -3.67 -3.23 -8.74
N LYS A 71 -4.22 -4.31 -8.18
CA LYS A 71 -4.00 -5.69 -8.68
C LYS A 71 -4.51 -5.86 -10.11
N GLN A 72 -5.70 -5.37 -10.41
CA GLN A 72 -6.24 -5.40 -11.78
C GLN A 72 -5.40 -4.57 -12.75
N SER A 73 -4.96 -3.39 -12.34
CA SER A 73 -4.12 -2.52 -13.18
C SER A 73 -2.75 -3.13 -13.48
N SER A 74 -2.20 -3.96 -12.59
CA SER A 74 -0.90 -4.63 -12.79
C SER A 74 -1.01 -5.97 -13.54
N ALA A 75 -2.20 -6.55 -13.68
CA ALA A 75 -2.40 -7.91 -14.16
C ALA A 75 -1.80 -8.19 -15.57
N ASN A 76 -1.73 -7.18 -16.43
CA ASN A 76 -1.16 -7.27 -17.78
C ASN A 76 0.18 -6.52 -17.92
N LEU A 77 0.78 -6.12 -16.82
CA LEU A 77 2.05 -5.41 -16.77
C LEU A 77 3.08 -6.29 -16.07
N ASP A 78 4.34 -6.19 -16.49
CA ASP A 78 5.45 -6.87 -15.81
C ASP A 78 5.90 -6.05 -14.56
N VAL A 79 4.93 -5.72 -13.71
CA VAL A 79 5.17 -5.00 -12.45
C VAL A 79 4.25 -5.53 -11.35
N HIS A 80 4.77 -5.63 -10.15
CA HIS A 80 3.95 -6.00 -9.00
C HIS A 80 3.00 -4.85 -8.61
N TRP A 81 1.77 -5.17 -8.21
CA TRP A 81 0.74 -4.18 -7.87
C TRP A 81 1.17 -3.17 -6.78
N THR A 82 2.06 -3.58 -5.87
CA THR A 82 2.59 -2.71 -4.81
C THR A 82 3.40 -1.54 -5.34
N LEU A 83 4.04 -1.68 -6.52
CA LEU A 83 4.73 -0.55 -7.16
C LEU A 83 3.72 0.52 -7.58
N ILE A 84 2.60 0.13 -8.18
CA ILE A 84 1.53 1.06 -8.57
C ILE A 84 0.94 1.73 -7.32
N ALA A 85 0.73 0.97 -6.26
CA ALA A 85 0.25 1.49 -4.98
C ALA A 85 1.25 2.47 -4.35
N ALA A 86 2.57 2.19 -4.40
CA ALA A 86 3.60 3.08 -3.89
C ALA A 86 3.67 4.40 -4.66
N ILE A 87 3.61 4.36 -6.01
CA ILE A 87 3.55 5.55 -6.85
C ILE A 87 2.31 6.38 -6.48
N SER A 88 1.14 5.74 -6.37
CA SER A 88 -0.10 6.40 -6.00
C SER A 88 -0.05 7.02 -4.60
N TYR A 89 0.68 6.40 -3.67
CA TYR A 89 0.90 7.00 -2.35
C TYR A 89 1.72 8.29 -2.45
N GLN A 90 2.81 8.30 -3.21
CA GLN A 90 3.65 9.48 -3.42
C GLN A 90 2.87 10.62 -4.08
N GLU A 91 1.99 10.29 -5.02
CA GLU A 91 1.20 11.28 -5.76
C GLU A 91 0.08 11.90 -4.91
N SER A 92 -0.68 11.11 -4.18
CA SER A 92 -1.91 11.57 -3.54
C SER A 92 -2.16 11.03 -2.13
N HIS A 93 -1.28 10.21 -1.59
CA HIS A 93 -1.51 9.45 -0.37
C HIS A 93 -2.81 8.60 -0.44
N TRP A 94 -3.04 7.98 -1.60
CA TRP A 94 -4.26 7.22 -1.93
C TRP A 94 -5.55 8.04 -1.80
N ASN A 95 -5.52 9.31 -2.21
CA ASN A 95 -6.70 10.17 -2.23
C ASN A 95 -7.18 10.39 -3.66
N PRO A 96 -8.28 9.74 -4.11
CA PRO A 96 -8.80 9.91 -5.48
C PRO A 96 -9.34 11.31 -5.74
N LYS A 97 -9.59 12.10 -4.70
CA LYS A 97 -10.08 13.49 -4.81
C LYS A 97 -8.98 14.53 -4.67
N ALA A 98 -7.70 14.11 -4.65
CA ALA A 98 -6.59 15.04 -4.53
C ALA A 98 -6.57 16.07 -5.67
N ILE A 99 -6.23 17.31 -5.31
CA ILE A 99 -6.09 18.44 -6.23
C ILE A 99 -4.87 19.25 -5.76
N SER A 100 -3.91 19.49 -6.67
CA SER A 100 -2.79 20.38 -6.39
C SER A 100 -3.08 21.82 -6.77
N ASN A 101 -2.22 22.72 -6.30
CA ASN A 101 -2.26 24.14 -6.68
C ASN A 101 -2.04 24.36 -8.19
N THR A 102 -1.37 23.43 -8.88
CA THR A 102 -1.14 23.46 -10.34
C THR A 102 -2.28 22.81 -11.13
N GLY A 103 -3.32 22.29 -10.45
CA GLY A 103 -4.51 21.74 -11.09
C GLY A 103 -4.39 20.28 -11.54
N VAL A 104 -3.33 19.55 -11.16
CA VAL A 104 -3.29 18.10 -11.32
C VAL A 104 -4.28 17.45 -10.33
N ARG A 105 -4.86 16.31 -10.70
CA ARG A 105 -5.98 15.74 -9.95
C ARG A 105 -5.97 14.22 -9.92
N GLY A 106 -6.61 13.69 -8.87
CA GLY A 106 -6.93 12.27 -8.70
C GLY A 106 -5.83 11.46 -8.07
N MET A 107 -6.03 10.16 -8.02
CA MET A 107 -5.16 9.18 -7.37
C MET A 107 -3.71 9.26 -7.87
N MET A 108 -3.52 9.48 -9.17
CA MET A 108 -2.21 9.55 -9.86
C MET A 108 -1.82 10.98 -10.24
N MET A 109 -2.48 12.01 -9.69
CA MET A 109 -2.20 13.43 -9.90
C MET A 109 -1.99 13.81 -11.38
N LEU A 110 -2.92 13.39 -12.25
CA LEU A 110 -2.80 13.58 -13.68
C LEU A 110 -3.10 15.03 -14.09
N THR A 111 -2.36 15.54 -15.07
CA THR A 111 -2.71 16.77 -15.77
C THR A 111 -3.96 16.56 -16.63
N GLN A 112 -4.61 17.64 -17.03
CA GLN A 112 -5.75 17.54 -17.95
C GLN A 112 -5.30 17.06 -19.34
N LYS A 113 -4.10 17.46 -19.77
CA LYS A 113 -3.51 17.03 -21.04
C LYS A 113 -3.27 15.53 -21.04
N THR A 114 -2.55 15.01 -20.05
CA THR A 114 -2.25 13.56 -19.91
C THR A 114 -3.53 12.74 -19.84
N ALA A 115 -4.50 13.16 -19.04
CA ALA A 115 -5.77 12.46 -18.92
C ALA A 115 -6.52 12.39 -20.27
N LYS A 116 -6.53 13.49 -21.04
CA LYS A 116 -7.14 13.52 -22.37
C LYS A 116 -6.42 12.58 -23.35
N GLU A 117 -5.09 12.59 -23.37
CA GLU A 117 -4.27 11.71 -24.22
C GLU A 117 -4.51 10.22 -23.88
N MET A 118 -4.74 9.89 -22.62
CA MET A 118 -5.06 8.54 -22.15
C MET A 118 -6.55 8.18 -22.23
N GLY A 119 -7.41 9.07 -22.75
CA GLY A 119 -8.86 8.83 -22.82
C GLY A 119 -9.60 8.87 -21.48
N ILE A 120 -8.97 9.38 -20.42
CA ILE A 120 -9.55 9.44 -19.08
C ILE A 120 -10.48 10.64 -18.97
N LYS A 121 -11.79 10.38 -18.84
CA LYS A 121 -12.82 11.43 -18.75
C LYS A 121 -12.87 12.08 -17.35
N LYS A 122 -12.59 11.35 -16.30
CA LYS A 122 -12.73 11.78 -14.92
C LYS A 122 -11.47 11.42 -14.11
N ARG A 123 -10.59 12.39 -13.88
CA ARG A 123 -9.31 12.18 -13.17
C ARG A 123 -9.46 11.82 -11.68
N THR A 124 -10.62 12.07 -11.10
CA THR A 124 -10.95 11.79 -9.70
C THR A 124 -11.73 10.49 -9.52
N ASN A 125 -11.88 9.69 -10.57
CA ASN A 125 -12.39 8.33 -10.48
C ASN A 125 -11.21 7.37 -10.22
N ALA A 126 -11.34 6.52 -9.21
CA ALA A 126 -10.34 5.51 -8.86
C ALA A 126 -10.76 4.08 -9.29
N GLU A 127 -11.90 3.97 -10.00
CA GLU A 127 -12.45 2.74 -10.57
C GLU A 127 -12.29 2.75 -12.08
#